data_bf06dacafb51af549fba9dfbbe4f8778
#
_entry.id   bf06dacafb51af549fba9dfbbe4f8778
#
_cell.length_a   1.000
_cell.length_b   1.000
_cell.length_c   1.000
_cell.angle_alpha   90.00
_cell.angle_beta   90.00
_cell.angle_gamma   90.00
#
_symmetry.space_group_name_H-M   'P 1'
#
loop_
_entity.id
_entity.type
_entity.pdbx_description
1 polymer ?
#
loop_
_entity_poly.entity_id
_entity_poly.type
_entity_poly.pdbx_seq_one_letter_code
_entity_poly.pdbx_strand_id
1 'polypeptide(L)'
;MFNRLSRVIRSFVGFFISVAENPEIILEQNIRDMNDQVPRMNESIAMVKANVTLLEKEEAKYKTEVVELTSKTKAAIQAGRDDIAATFAAQLEQTRSALARTGGQLGAAKAAYDKAMMVKQAFLREKERKTREAMNAIRDHRRSQWQSKVADAMEQFEVAGVSQTHDEMVRKIEEQTAVNEARMDMALSNVDQQRFEIEKEAEKLQANELLKQFKVEMGMVSPQAGAATPDKTIGGREGEKSL
;
A
#
# COMPACT_ATOMS: atom_id res chain seq x y z
N MET A 1 -20.41 5.35 -5.31
CA MET A 1 -18.97 5.51 -5.03
C MET A 1 -18.11 5.69 -6.29
N PHE A 2 -18.42 5.02 -7.40
CA PHE A 2 -17.66 5.12 -8.67
C PHE A 2 -17.53 6.53 -9.26
N ASN A 3 -18.55 7.38 -9.13
CA ASN A 3 -18.52 8.75 -9.65
C ASN A 3 -17.54 9.68 -8.90
N ARG A 4 -17.11 9.31 -7.67
CA ARG A 4 -16.11 10.08 -6.95
C ARG A 4 -14.68 9.73 -7.39
N LEU A 5 -14.44 8.45 -7.72
CA LEU A 5 -13.15 7.98 -8.21
C LEU A 5 -12.87 8.49 -9.64
N SER A 6 -13.88 8.46 -10.53
CA SER A 6 -13.73 9.01 -11.89
C SER A 6 -13.53 10.52 -11.88
N ARG A 7 -14.08 11.22 -10.89
CA ARG A 7 -13.89 12.67 -10.72
C ARG A 7 -12.48 13.02 -10.26
N VAL A 8 -11.90 12.20 -9.37
CA VAL A 8 -10.49 12.34 -8.94
C VAL A 8 -9.55 12.11 -10.12
N ILE A 9 -9.78 11.07 -10.94
CA ILE A 9 -8.97 10.80 -12.14
C ILE A 9 -9.11 11.92 -13.16
N ARG A 10 -10.32 12.47 -13.37
CA ARG A 10 -10.57 13.57 -14.30
C ARG A 10 -10.04 14.92 -13.79
N SER A 11 -10.01 15.14 -12.49
CA SER A 11 -9.41 16.33 -11.84
C SER A 11 -7.89 16.38 -12.07
N PHE A 12 -7.22 15.23 -12.12
CA PHE A 12 -5.79 15.15 -12.45
C PHE A 12 -5.46 15.56 -13.90
N VAL A 13 -6.37 15.36 -14.84
CA VAL A 13 -6.16 15.72 -16.25
C VAL A 13 -6.36 17.22 -16.49
N GLY A 14 -7.19 17.91 -15.69
CA GLY A 14 -7.53 19.33 -15.86
C GLY A 14 -6.54 20.32 -15.24
N PHE A 15 -5.65 19.88 -14.38
CA PHE A 15 -4.74 20.75 -13.62
C PHE A 15 -3.48 21.18 -14.40
N PHE A 16 -3.26 20.63 -15.59
CA PHE A 16 -2.04 20.86 -16.39
C PHE A 16 -1.94 22.22 -17.11
N ILE A 17 -2.91 23.13 -16.97
CA ILE A 17 -2.97 24.32 -17.86
C ILE A 17 -2.58 25.64 -17.18
N SER A 18 -2.33 25.67 -15.87
CA SER A 18 -2.20 26.97 -15.24
C SER A 18 -1.17 27.06 -14.12
N VAL A 19 0.11 26.74 -14.35
CA VAL A 19 1.15 27.28 -13.44
C VAL A 19 2.46 27.49 -14.19
N ALA A 20 2.83 28.76 -14.41
CA ALA A 20 4.02 29.20 -15.17
C ALA A 20 5.30 29.27 -14.33
N GLU A 21 5.35 28.78 -13.07
CA GLU A 21 6.49 29.12 -12.19
C GLU A 21 7.45 27.99 -11.82
N ASN A 22 7.14 26.75 -11.94
CA ASN A 22 8.15 25.68 -11.87
C ASN A 22 7.52 24.30 -12.14
N PRO A 23 7.49 23.81 -13.39
CA PRO A 23 6.87 22.53 -13.75
C PRO A 23 7.50 21.34 -13.03
N GLU A 24 8.76 21.44 -12.63
CA GLU A 24 9.49 20.41 -11.90
C GLU A 24 8.88 20.15 -10.51
N ILE A 25 8.65 21.21 -9.73
CA ILE A 25 8.07 21.09 -8.38
C ILE A 25 6.68 20.45 -8.44
N ILE A 26 5.88 20.79 -9.45
CA ILE A 26 4.54 20.23 -9.62
C ILE A 26 4.60 18.74 -9.96
N LEU A 27 5.51 18.35 -10.84
CA LEU A 27 5.70 16.94 -11.21
C LEU A 27 6.20 16.11 -10.04
N GLU A 28 7.15 16.63 -9.25
CA GLU A 28 7.61 15.99 -8.03
C GLU A 28 6.50 15.86 -6.98
N GLN A 29 5.67 16.89 -6.81
CA GLN A 29 4.53 16.84 -5.90
C GLN A 29 3.51 15.78 -6.35
N ASN A 30 3.22 15.71 -7.65
CA ASN A 30 2.33 14.69 -8.20
C ASN A 30 2.85 13.26 -7.94
N ILE A 31 4.16 13.03 -8.04
CA ILE A 31 4.77 11.75 -7.71
C ILE A 31 4.58 11.43 -6.22
N ARG A 32 4.79 12.40 -5.33
CA ARG A 32 4.57 12.25 -3.87
C ARG A 32 3.11 11.92 -3.57
N ASP A 33 2.18 12.68 -4.15
CA ASP A 33 0.74 12.47 -3.94
C ASP A 33 0.29 11.08 -4.41
N MET A 34 0.81 10.59 -5.53
CA MET A 34 0.55 9.21 -5.98
C MET A 34 1.15 8.18 -5.01
N ASN A 35 2.33 8.44 -4.44
CA ASN A 35 2.94 7.56 -3.43
C ASN A 35 2.09 7.51 -2.16
N ASP A 36 1.59 8.65 -1.70
CA ASP A 36 0.76 8.76 -0.49
C ASP A 36 -0.63 8.12 -0.64
N GLN A 37 -1.10 7.92 -1.87
CA GLN A 37 -2.36 7.22 -2.11
C GLN A 37 -2.25 5.71 -1.92
N VAL A 38 -1.06 5.10 -2.12
CA VAL A 38 -0.86 3.65 -2.00
C VAL A 38 -1.17 3.13 -0.59
N PRO A 39 -0.63 3.70 0.50
CA PRO A 39 -0.95 3.26 1.86
C PRO A 39 -2.43 3.44 2.19
N ARG A 40 -3.07 4.53 1.79
CA ARG A 40 -4.52 4.75 1.99
C ARG A 40 -5.37 3.70 1.26
N MET A 41 -4.97 3.32 0.05
CA MET A 41 -5.61 2.25 -0.71
C MET A 41 -5.43 0.90 -0.02
N ASN A 42 -4.23 0.61 0.49
CA ASN A 42 -3.95 -0.62 1.24
C ASN A 42 -4.82 -0.72 2.50
N GLU A 43 -4.95 0.37 3.26
CA GLU A 43 -5.82 0.43 4.44
C GLU A 43 -7.29 0.15 4.07
N SER A 44 -7.78 0.79 3.00
CA SER A 44 -9.15 0.55 2.53
C SER A 44 -9.37 -0.90 2.11
N ILE A 45 -8.41 -1.52 1.43
CA ILE A 45 -8.46 -2.93 1.03
C ILE A 45 -8.41 -3.85 2.25
N ALA A 46 -7.59 -3.52 3.25
CA ALA A 46 -7.52 -4.27 4.50
C ALA A 46 -8.85 -4.26 5.25
N MET A 47 -9.56 -3.13 5.29
CA MET A 47 -10.91 -3.05 5.87
C MET A 47 -11.91 -3.93 5.13
N VAL A 48 -11.87 -3.96 3.79
CA VAL A 48 -12.73 -4.85 2.99
C VAL A 48 -12.39 -6.31 3.27
N LYS A 49 -11.10 -6.67 3.36
CA LYS A 49 -10.65 -8.02 3.68
C LYS A 49 -11.07 -8.45 5.08
N ALA A 50 -10.97 -7.55 6.07
CA ALA A 50 -11.43 -7.81 7.43
C ALA A 50 -12.95 -8.16 7.46
N ASN A 51 -13.75 -7.42 6.69
CA ASN A 51 -15.19 -7.73 6.56
C ASN A 51 -15.44 -9.11 5.93
N VAL A 52 -14.70 -9.47 4.88
CA VAL A 52 -14.75 -10.83 4.29
C VAL A 52 -14.44 -11.88 5.35
N THR A 53 -13.38 -11.70 6.12
CA THR A 53 -12.97 -12.64 7.17
C THR A 53 -14.02 -12.77 8.28
N LEU A 54 -14.67 -11.68 8.68
CA LEU A 54 -15.76 -11.72 9.65
C LEU A 54 -16.96 -12.51 9.13
N LEU A 55 -17.36 -12.27 7.89
CA LEU A 55 -18.47 -12.99 7.25
C LEU A 55 -18.14 -14.48 7.04
N GLU A 56 -16.89 -14.83 6.75
CA GLU A 56 -16.43 -16.24 6.67
C GLU A 56 -16.56 -16.95 8.01
N LYS A 57 -16.18 -16.30 9.10
CA LYS A 57 -16.33 -16.84 10.46
C LYS A 57 -17.81 -17.00 10.84
N GLU A 58 -18.62 -16.03 10.49
CA GLU A 58 -20.07 -16.07 10.76
C GLU A 58 -20.75 -17.19 9.96
N GLU A 59 -20.41 -17.33 8.68
CA GLU A 59 -20.91 -18.42 7.84
C GLU A 59 -20.51 -19.79 8.39
N ALA A 60 -19.26 -19.94 8.83
CA ALA A 60 -18.78 -21.17 9.44
C ALA A 60 -19.55 -21.51 10.74
N LYS A 61 -19.82 -20.50 11.58
CA LYS A 61 -20.62 -20.66 12.80
C LYS A 61 -22.02 -21.17 12.46
N TYR A 62 -22.73 -20.50 11.53
CA TYR A 62 -24.07 -20.94 11.15
C TYR A 62 -24.10 -22.35 10.53
N LYS A 63 -23.08 -22.70 9.74
CA LYS A 63 -22.96 -24.07 9.21
C LYS A 63 -22.88 -25.11 10.32
N THR A 64 -22.08 -24.85 11.36
CA THR A 64 -21.95 -25.75 12.52
C THR A 64 -23.27 -25.82 13.27
N GLU A 65 -23.92 -24.70 13.52
CA GLU A 65 -25.19 -24.62 14.23
C GLU A 65 -26.34 -25.36 13.50
N VAL A 66 -26.38 -25.28 12.15
CA VAL A 66 -27.32 -26.04 11.31
C VAL A 66 -27.11 -27.54 11.50
N VAL A 67 -25.87 -28.02 11.53
CA VAL A 67 -25.58 -29.45 11.75
C VAL A 67 -26.02 -29.88 13.14
N GLU A 68 -25.73 -29.08 14.18
CA GLU A 68 -26.12 -29.35 15.55
C GLU A 68 -27.66 -29.40 15.74
N LEU A 69 -28.36 -28.37 15.25
CA LEU A 69 -29.81 -28.29 15.33
C LEU A 69 -30.49 -29.44 14.55
N THR A 70 -29.94 -29.79 13.40
CA THR A 70 -30.38 -30.94 12.60
C THR A 70 -30.28 -32.24 13.42
N SER A 71 -29.14 -32.44 14.11
CA SER A 71 -28.93 -33.61 14.96
C SER A 71 -29.90 -33.63 16.16
N LYS A 72 -30.07 -32.49 16.85
CA LYS A 72 -30.99 -32.34 17.98
C LYS A 72 -32.45 -32.59 17.57
N THR A 73 -32.87 -32.06 16.42
CA THR A 73 -34.20 -32.29 15.87
C THR A 73 -34.44 -33.77 15.62
N LYS A 74 -33.49 -34.48 14.97
CA LYS A 74 -33.58 -35.91 14.72
C LYS A 74 -33.66 -36.72 16.02
N ALA A 75 -32.82 -36.40 17.01
CA ALA A 75 -32.81 -37.07 18.30
C ALA A 75 -34.17 -36.89 19.07
N ALA A 76 -34.72 -35.67 19.03
CA ALA A 76 -36.02 -35.40 19.65
C ALA A 76 -37.17 -36.21 19.00
N ILE A 77 -37.17 -36.32 17.66
CA ILE A 77 -38.14 -37.16 16.92
C ILE A 77 -38.01 -38.65 17.34
N GLN A 78 -36.76 -39.14 17.37
CA GLN A 78 -36.50 -40.53 17.78
C GLN A 78 -36.93 -40.83 19.21
N ALA A 79 -36.87 -39.81 20.09
CA ALA A 79 -37.32 -39.89 21.48
C ALA A 79 -38.84 -39.69 21.65
N GLY A 80 -39.61 -39.50 20.58
CA GLY A 80 -41.04 -39.27 20.61
C GLY A 80 -41.43 -37.89 21.21
N ARG A 81 -40.50 -36.91 21.22
CA ARG A 81 -40.72 -35.60 21.81
C ARG A 81 -40.97 -34.57 20.70
N ASP A 82 -42.15 -34.63 20.10
CA ASP A 82 -42.53 -33.75 18.97
C ASP A 82 -42.61 -32.27 19.34
N ASP A 83 -42.92 -31.94 20.58
CA ASP A 83 -42.91 -30.59 21.16
C ASP A 83 -41.51 -29.95 21.08
N ILE A 84 -40.50 -30.72 21.48
CA ILE A 84 -39.10 -30.30 21.46
C ILE A 84 -38.54 -30.28 20.02
N ALA A 85 -38.93 -31.30 19.24
CA ALA A 85 -38.52 -31.37 17.82
C ALA A 85 -39.02 -30.16 17.03
N ALA A 86 -40.27 -29.71 17.24
CA ALA A 86 -40.84 -28.52 16.64
C ALA A 86 -40.04 -27.25 16.99
N THR A 87 -39.64 -27.13 18.27
CA THR A 87 -38.83 -25.99 18.74
C THR A 87 -37.46 -25.95 18.03
N PHE A 88 -36.76 -27.10 17.97
CA PHE A 88 -35.48 -27.18 17.26
C PHE A 88 -35.63 -26.97 15.77
N ALA A 89 -36.71 -27.45 15.15
CA ALA A 89 -36.98 -27.21 13.74
C ALA A 89 -37.19 -25.73 13.42
N ALA A 90 -37.91 -25.01 14.29
CA ALA A 90 -38.08 -23.55 14.13
C ALA A 90 -36.75 -22.80 14.24
N GLN A 91 -35.88 -23.16 15.19
CA GLN A 91 -34.52 -22.58 15.30
C GLN A 91 -33.66 -22.93 14.09
N LEU A 92 -33.74 -24.19 13.62
CA LEU A 92 -33.03 -24.63 12.42
C LEU A 92 -33.40 -23.79 11.19
N GLU A 93 -34.66 -23.48 11.00
CA GLU A 93 -35.13 -22.66 9.87
C GLU A 93 -34.62 -21.22 9.98
N GLN A 94 -34.61 -20.63 11.17
CA GLN A 94 -34.02 -19.33 11.43
C GLN A 94 -32.52 -19.31 11.12
N THR A 95 -31.80 -20.31 11.60
CA THR A 95 -30.35 -20.43 11.37
C THR A 95 -30.02 -20.64 9.89
N ARG A 96 -30.82 -21.44 9.16
CA ARG A 96 -30.69 -21.62 7.70
C ARG A 96 -30.92 -20.31 6.94
N SER A 97 -31.94 -19.55 7.36
CA SER A 97 -32.21 -18.23 6.78
C SER A 97 -31.06 -17.25 7.02
N ALA A 98 -30.49 -17.27 8.25
CA ALA A 98 -29.29 -16.47 8.57
C ALA A 98 -28.07 -16.90 7.73
N LEU A 99 -27.82 -18.21 7.61
CA LEU A 99 -26.75 -18.76 6.78
C LEU A 99 -26.88 -18.33 5.32
N ALA A 100 -28.07 -18.40 4.75
CA ALA A 100 -28.31 -17.98 3.36
C ALA A 100 -28.03 -16.48 3.16
N ARG A 101 -28.44 -15.63 4.10
CA ARG A 101 -28.16 -14.18 4.05
C ARG A 101 -26.66 -13.90 4.18
N THR A 102 -25.99 -14.49 5.15
CA THR A 102 -24.53 -14.34 5.36
C THR A 102 -23.76 -14.83 4.15
N GLY A 103 -24.16 -15.97 3.54
CA GLY A 103 -23.56 -16.46 2.29
C GLY A 103 -23.68 -15.47 1.13
N GLY A 104 -24.84 -14.84 0.96
CA GLY A 104 -25.04 -13.78 -0.03
C GLY A 104 -24.18 -12.56 0.23
N GLN A 105 -24.09 -12.12 1.49
CA GLN A 105 -23.23 -11.00 1.89
C GLN A 105 -21.74 -11.30 1.68
N LEU A 106 -21.32 -12.52 2.02
CA LEU A 106 -19.95 -12.98 1.80
C LEU A 106 -19.58 -12.99 0.32
N GLY A 107 -20.47 -13.49 -0.55
CA GLY A 107 -20.26 -13.43 -1.99
C GLY A 107 -20.07 -12.01 -2.50
N ALA A 108 -20.93 -11.08 -2.08
CA ALA A 108 -20.81 -9.67 -2.44
C ALA A 108 -19.51 -9.02 -1.89
N ALA A 109 -19.14 -9.34 -0.64
CA ALA A 109 -17.92 -8.84 -0.01
C ALA A 109 -16.65 -9.36 -0.72
N LYS A 110 -16.60 -10.64 -1.11
CA LYS A 110 -15.51 -11.22 -1.91
C LYS A 110 -15.39 -10.54 -3.26
N ALA A 111 -16.48 -10.35 -3.97
CA ALA A 111 -16.47 -9.65 -5.24
C ALA A 111 -15.99 -8.19 -5.11
N ALA A 112 -16.35 -7.52 -4.01
CA ALA A 112 -15.87 -6.17 -3.71
C ALA A 112 -14.35 -6.15 -3.42
N TYR A 113 -13.84 -7.15 -2.70
CA TYR A 113 -12.42 -7.31 -2.44
C TYR A 113 -11.62 -7.54 -3.72
N ASP A 114 -12.04 -8.48 -4.57
CA ASP A 114 -11.39 -8.78 -5.85
C ASP A 114 -11.34 -7.54 -6.75
N LYS A 115 -12.45 -6.80 -6.81
CA LYS A 115 -12.52 -5.54 -7.56
C LYS A 115 -11.57 -4.48 -6.99
N ALA A 116 -11.46 -4.37 -5.67
CA ALA A 116 -10.54 -3.45 -5.03
C ALA A 116 -9.06 -3.81 -5.35
N MET A 117 -8.74 -5.10 -5.38
CA MET A 117 -7.42 -5.60 -5.78
C MET A 117 -7.10 -5.28 -7.25
N MET A 118 -8.06 -5.45 -8.17
CA MET A 118 -7.88 -5.07 -9.58
C MET A 118 -7.64 -3.56 -9.74
N VAL A 119 -8.39 -2.73 -9.01
CA VAL A 119 -8.20 -1.27 -9.01
C VAL A 119 -6.83 -0.89 -8.50
N LYS A 120 -6.36 -1.53 -7.41
CA LYS A 120 -5.00 -1.31 -6.88
C LYS A 120 -3.95 -1.63 -7.94
N GLN A 121 -4.04 -2.79 -8.60
CA GLN A 121 -3.07 -3.18 -9.63
C GLN A 121 -3.07 -2.20 -10.82
N ALA A 122 -4.25 -1.76 -11.26
CA ALA A 122 -4.36 -0.76 -12.31
C ALA A 122 -3.75 0.57 -11.89
N PHE A 123 -3.98 1.01 -10.65
CA PHE A 123 -3.40 2.22 -10.09
C PHE A 123 -1.86 2.14 -10.02
N LEU A 124 -1.30 1.02 -9.58
CA LEU A 124 0.15 0.84 -9.48
C LEU A 124 0.83 0.91 -10.86
N ARG A 125 0.23 0.28 -11.89
CA ARG A 125 0.72 0.39 -13.27
C ARG A 125 0.67 1.83 -13.80
N GLU A 126 -0.44 2.52 -13.55
CA GLU A 126 -0.61 3.91 -13.98
C GLU A 126 0.34 4.85 -13.24
N LYS A 127 0.51 4.66 -11.93
CA LYS A 127 1.50 5.37 -11.11
C LYS A 127 2.89 5.22 -11.69
N GLU A 128 3.32 4.00 -11.98
CA GLU A 128 4.65 3.73 -12.55
C GLU A 128 4.85 4.42 -13.91
N ARG A 129 3.83 4.34 -14.78
CA ARG A 129 3.84 5.03 -16.07
C ARG A 129 3.97 6.54 -15.89
N LYS A 130 3.13 7.14 -15.03
CA LYS A 130 3.14 8.58 -14.74
C LYS A 130 4.42 9.06 -14.08
N THR A 131 5.00 8.25 -13.19
CA THR A 131 6.28 8.55 -12.58
C THR A 131 7.39 8.60 -13.62
N ARG A 132 7.45 7.63 -14.55
CA ARG A 132 8.44 7.64 -15.65
C ARG A 132 8.24 8.85 -16.57
N GLU A 133 6.99 9.16 -16.96
CA GLU A 133 6.69 10.33 -17.77
C GLU A 133 7.14 11.63 -17.08
N ALA A 134 6.80 11.79 -15.79
CA ALA A 134 7.20 12.97 -15.02
C ALA A 134 8.72 13.10 -14.89
N MET A 135 9.44 12.01 -14.61
CA MET A 135 10.90 12.01 -14.52
C MET A 135 11.57 12.36 -15.85
N ASN A 136 11.01 11.90 -16.98
CA ASN A 136 11.50 12.28 -18.30
C ASN A 136 11.27 13.77 -18.54
N ALA A 137 10.08 14.28 -18.24
CA ALA A 137 9.76 15.69 -18.41
C ALA A 137 10.64 16.60 -17.54
N ILE A 138 10.96 16.20 -16.31
CA ILE A 138 11.90 16.91 -15.43
C ILE A 138 13.31 16.94 -16.05
N ARG A 139 13.79 15.81 -16.57
CA ARG A 139 15.10 15.75 -17.25
C ARG A 139 15.16 16.65 -18.48
N ASP A 140 14.14 16.59 -19.31
CA ASP A 140 14.06 17.40 -20.52
C ASP A 140 14.00 18.90 -20.18
N HIS A 141 13.25 19.28 -19.14
CA HIS A 141 13.16 20.65 -18.67
C HIS A 141 14.51 21.15 -18.14
N ARG A 142 15.20 20.37 -17.32
CA ARG A 142 16.56 20.70 -16.82
C ARG A 142 17.55 20.84 -17.97
N ARG A 143 17.49 19.95 -18.94
CA ARG A 143 18.34 20.00 -20.14
C ARG A 143 18.08 21.27 -20.95
N SER A 144 16.82 21.63 -21.15
CA SER A 144 16.46 22.87 -21.86
C SER A 144 16.92 24.11 -21.11
N GLN A 145 16.72 24.18 -19.78
CA GLN A 145 17.23 25.27 -18.95
C GLN A 145 18.76 25.38 -19.01
N TRP A 146 19.43 24.23 -18.99
CA TRP A 146 20.90 24.21 -19.12
C TRP A 146 21.34 24.73 -20.47
N GLN A 147 20.72 24.28 -21.55
CA GLN A 147 21.03 24.77 -22.91
C GLN A 147 20.83 26.29 -23.05
N SER A 148 19.74 26.82 -22.45
CA SER A 148 19.50 28.27 -22.41
C SER A 148 20.63 28.99 -21.67
N LYS A 149 21.02 28.52 -20.48
CA LYS A 149 22.13 29.12 -19.72
C LYS A 149 23.45 29.06 -20.41
N VAL A 150 23.73 28.01 -21.16
CA VAL A 150 24.92 27.90 -21.98
C VAL A 150 24.88 28.89 -23.14
N ALA A 151 23.73 29.01 -23.83
CA ALA A 151 23.56 29.97 -24.91
C ALA A 151 23.74 31.44 -24.42
N ASP A 152 23.12 31.77 -23.28
CA ASP A 152 23.22 33.08 -22.63
C ASP A 152 24.69 33.39 -22.23
N ALA A 153 25.42 32.40 -21.73
CA ALA A 153 26.82 32.54 -21.40
C ALA A 153 27.68 32.73 -22.66
N MET A 154 27.38 31.99 -23.73
CA MET A 154 28.08 32.11 -25.02
C MET A 154 27.87 33.49 -25.62
N GLU A 155 26.67 34.04 -25.60
CA GLU A 155 26.38 35.39 -26.09
C GLU A 155 27.16 36.46 -25.31
N GLN A 156 27.32 36.32 -24.01
CA GLN A 156 28.11 37.22 -23.17
C GLN A 156 29.63 37.15 -23.50
N PHE A 157 30.12 35.95 -23.89
CA PHE A 157 31.54 35.76 -24.24
C PHE A 157 31.88 36.18 -25.67
N GLU A 158 30.95 36.06 -26.62
CA GLU A 158 31.15 36.52 -28.01
C GLU A 158 31.37 38.03 -28.05
N VAL A 159 30.73 38.78 -27.17
CA VAL A 159 30.93 40.23 -26.99
C VAL A 159 32.32 40.56 -26.39
N ALA A 160 32.97 39.63 -25.70
CA ALA A 160 34.25 39.85 -24.99
C ALA A 160 35.49 39.42 -25.77
N GLY A 161 35.38 38.80 -26.96
CA GLY A 161 36.51 38.52 -27.88
C GLY A 161 37.52 37.45 -27.41
N VAL A 162 37.14 36.51 -26.53
CA VAL A 162 38.03 35.51 -25.92
C VAL A 162 37.62 34.09 -26.32
N SER A 163 38.14 33.61 -27.47
CA SER A 163 37.78 32.28 -28.01
C SER A 163 38.48 31.09 -27.33
N GLN A 164 39.60 31.25 -26.64
CA GLN A 164 40.35 30.14 -26.01
C GLN A 164 39.77 29.70 -24.65
N THR A 165 39.12 30.59 -23.92
CA THR A 165 38.49 30.27 -22.62
C THR A 165 37.16 29.57 -22.82
N HIS A 166 36.60 29.63 -24.00
CA HIS A 166 35.31 29.05 -24.35
C HIS A 166 35.31 27.52 -24.29
N ASP A 167 36.26 26.87 -24.92
CA ASP A 167 36.35 25.40 -24.99
C ASP A 167 36.64 24.78 -23.62
N GLU A 168 37.43 25.45 -22.77
CA GLU A 168 37.68 25.02 -21.41
C GLU A 168 36.43 25.14 -20.52
N MET A 169 35.62 26.18 -20.71
CA MET A 169 34.44 26.44 -19.93
C MET A 169 33.28 25.52 -20.32
N VAL A 170 33.09 25.26 -21.61
CA VAL A 170 32.12 24.27 -22.11
C VAL A 170 32.48 22.89 -21.56
N ARG A 171 33.74 22.49 -21.62
CA ARG A 171 34.23 21.21 -21.09
C ARG A 171 33.99 21.07 -19.57
N LYS A 172 34.22 22.15 -18.80
CA LYS A 172 33.99 22.16 -17.34
C LYS A 172 32.52 22.10 -16.97
N ILE A 173 31.65 22.71 -17.78
CA ILE A 173 30.19 22.66 -17.60
C ILE A 173 29.66 21.26 -17.98
N GLU A 174 30.16 20.65 -19.05
CA GLU A 174 29.84 19.27 -19.43
C GLU A 174 30.25 18.27 -18.35
N GLU A 175 31.43 18.42 -17.77
CA GLU A 175 31.93 17.59 -16.68
C GLU A 175 31.06 17.72 -15.40
N GLN A 176 30.69 18.95 -15.02
CA GLN A 176 29.78 19.17 -13.89
C GLN A 176 28.37 18.60 -14.12
N THR A 177 27.90 18.65 -15.36
CA THR A 177 26.59 18.10 -15.72
C THR A 177 26.62 16.59 -15.66
N ALA A 178 27.65 15.95 -16.19
CA ALA A 178 27.83 14.49 -16.10
C ALA A 178 27.95 14.01 -14.65
N VAL A 179 28.66 14.75 -13.79
CA VAL A 179 28.77 14.46 -12.35
C VAL A 179 27.41 14.60 -11.64
N ASN A 180 26.63 15.61 -11.99
CA ASN A 180 25.29 15.81 -11.40
C ASN A 180 24.27 14.76 -11.89
N GLU A 181 24.34 14.36 -13.16
CA GLU A 181 23.54 13.25 -13.71
C GLU A 181 23.89 11.92 -13.02
N ALA A 182 25.19 11.63 -12.85
CA ALA A 182 25.64 10.43 -12.15
C ALA A 182 25.21 10.42 -10.66
N ARG A 183 25.29 11.57 -9.98
CA ARG A 183 24.78 11.70 -8.59
C ARG A 183 23.27 11.50 -8.49
N MET A 184 22.51 11.96 -9.47
CA MET A 184 21.07 11.80 -9.51
C MET A 184 20.68 10.35 -9.81
N ASP A 185 21.38 9.68 -10.70
CA ASP A 185 21.20 8.24 -10.99
C ASP A 185 21.51 7.38 -9.75
N MET A 186 22.60 7.71 -9.03
CA MET A 186 22.93 7.05 -7.77
C MET A 186 21.88 7.30 -6.68
N ALA A 187 21.33 8.51 -6.57
CA ALA A 187 20.28 8.83 -5.59
C ALA A 187 18.97 8.09 -5.90
N LEU A 188 18.63 7.94 -7.18
CA LEU A 188 17.43 7.20 -7.61
C LEU A 188 17.60 5.69 -7.45
N SER A 189 18.77 5.13 -7.77
CA SER A 189 19.07 3.70 -7.58
C SER A 189 19.09 3.30 -6.10
N ASN A 190 19.57 4.16 -5.21
CA ASN A 190 19.55 3.92 -3.77
C ASN A 190 18.12 3.89 -3.19
N VAL A 191 17.23 4.72 -3.70
CA VAL A 191 15.81 4.71 -3.26
C VAL A 191 15.10 3.44 -3.72
N ASP A 192 15.39 2.94 -4.92
CA ASP A 192 14.82 1.69 -5.43
C ASP A 192 15.42 0.45 -4.74
N GLN A 193 16.71 0.44 -4.40
CA GLN A 193 17.33 -0.63 -3.63
C GLN A 193 16.80 -0.70 -2.19
N GLN A 194 16.66 0.42 -1.49
CA GLN A 194 16.07 0.44 -0.15
C GLN A 194 14.61 -0.03 -0.14
N ARG A 195 13.83 0.33 -1.16
CA ARG A 195 12.46 -0.18 -1.33
C ARG A 195 12.42 -1.67 -1.58
N PHE A 196 13.28 -2.18 -2.43
CA PHE A 196 13.38 -3.61 -2.73
C PHE A 196 13.82 -4.42 -1.49
N GLU A 197 14.73 -3.91 -0.67
CA GLU A 197 15.12 -4.52 0.58
C GLU A 197 13.99 -4.55 1.62
N ILE A 198 13.27 -3.42 1.79
CA ILE A 198 12.10 -3.34 2.69
C ILE A 198 10.97 -4.27 2.23
N GLU A 199 10.70 -4.36 0.93
CA GLU A 199 9.68 -5.25 0.36
C GLU A 199 10.06 -6.72 0.55
N LYS A 200 11.33 -7.06 0.37
CA LYS A 200 11.89 -8.39 0.61
C LYS A 200 11.93 -8.77 2.10
N GLU A 201 12.16 -7.83 3.00
CA GLU A 201 12.04 -8.04 4.45
C GLU A 201 10.58 -8.24 4.88
N ALA A 202 9.65 -7.47 4.31
CA ALA A 202 8.23 -7.61 4.57
C ALA A 202 7.70 -8.97 4.06
N GLU A 203 8.13 -9.43 2.89
CA GLU A 203 7.80 -10.77 2.38
C GLU A 203 8.36 -11.89 3.28
N LYS A 204 9.61 -11.74 3.76
CA LYS A 204 10.21 -12.69 4.71
C LYS A 204 9.49 -12.74 6.05
N LEU A 205 9.05 -11.59 6.57
CA LEU A 205 8.26 -11.52 7.79
C LEU A 205 6.89 -12.19 7.62
N GLN A 206 6.20 -11.95 6.49
CA GLN A 206 4.94 -12.61 6.17
C GLN A 206 5.10 -14.13 5.99
N ALA A 207 6.15 -14.57 5.30
CA ALA A 207 6.45 -15.99 5.13
C ALA A 207 6.75 -16.67 6.46
N ASN A 208 7.50 -16.02 7.36
CA ASN A 208 7.79 -16.53 8.70
C ASN A 208 6.55 -16.59 9.61
N GLU A 209 5.66 -15.62 9.49
CA GLU A 209 4.38 -15.61 10.22
C GLU A 209 3.47 -16.76 9.74
N LEU A 210 3.38 -16.96 8.42
CA LEU A 210 2.67 -18.08 7.82
C LEU A 210 3.27 -19.43 8.24
N LEU A 211 4.58 -19.54 8.26
CA LEU A 211 5.31 -20.75 8.70
C LEU A 211 5.09 -21.04 10.19
N LYS A 212 5.00 -20.00 11.04
CA LYS A 212 4.59 -20.14 12.44
C LYS A 212 3.15 -20.62 12.57
N GLN A 213 2.23 -20.08 11.77
CA GLN A 213 0.83 -20.52 11.77
C GLN A 213 0.72 -21.99 11.36
N PHE A 214 1.40 -22.42 10.30
CA PHE A 214 1.43 -23.82 9.89
C PHE A 214 2.07 -24.75 10.94
N LYS A 215 3.13 -24.30 11.63
CA LYS A 215 3.73 -25.09 12.73
C LYS A 215 2.79 -25.24 13.92
N VAL A 216 1.97 -24.23 14.21
CA VAL A 216 0.92 -24.30 15.25
C VAL A 216 -0.22 -25.21 14.80
N GLU A 217 -0.67 -25.12 13.55
CA GLU A 217 -1.71 -25.99 13.01
C GLU A 217 -1.30 -27.46 12.94
N MET A 218 -0.02 -27.73 12.66
CA MET A 218 0.54 -29.10 12.66
C MET A 218 0.92 -29.60 14.05
N GLY A 219 0.65 -28.84 15.11
CA GLY A 219 0.93 -29.25 16.52
C GLY A 219 2.42 -29.33 16.86
N MET A 220 3.30 -28.74 16.04
CA MET A 220 4.75 -28.77 16.26
C MET A 220 5.26 -27.70 17.21
N VAL A 221 4.43 -26.69 17.54
CA VAL A 221 4.74 -25.62 18.51
C VAL A 221 3.46 -25.28 19.26
N SER A 222 3.49 -25.37 20.59
CA SER A 222 2.39 -24.87 21.43
C SER A 222 2.27 -23.35 21.30
N PRO A 223 1.06 -22.77 21.31
CA PRO A 223 0.88 -21.33 21.31
C PRO A 223 1.39 -20.76 22.63
N GLN A 224 2.63 -20.32 22.65
CA GLN A 224 3.24 -19.68 23.80
C GLN A 224 2.72 -18.25 23.87
N ALA A 225 1.95 -17.95 24.93
CA ALA A 225 1.55 -16.63 25.33
C ALA A 225 2.81 -15.78 25.58
N GLY A 226 3.15 -14.92 24.65
CA GLY A 226 4.29 -14.01 24.73
C GLY A 226 3.83 -12.57 24.82
N ALA A 227 3.28 -12.18 25.97
CA ALA A 227 3.25 -10.78 26.38
C ALA A 227 4.36 -10.58 27.42
N ALA A 228 5.58 -10.36 26.97
CA ALA A 228 6.61 -9.77 27.79
C ALA A 228 6.55 -8.25 27.60
N THR A 229 5.93 -7.57 28.53
CA THR A 229 6.05 -6.13 28.72
C THR A 229 7.52 -5.79 28.98
N PRO A 230 8.12 -4.79 28.31
CA PRO A 230 9.43 -4.31 28.68
C PRO A 230 9.33 -3.58 30.02
N ASP A 231 10.03 -4.14 31.01
CA ASP A 231 10.24 -3.57 32.33
C ASP A 231 10.94 -2.19 32.19
N LYS A 232 10.24 -1.15 32.58
CA LYS A 232 10.80 0.20 32.72
C LYS A 232 11.57 0.26 34.01
N THR A 233 12.84 -0.05 33.97
CA THR A 233 13.76 0.26 35.07
C THR A 233 14.01 1.77 35.07
N ILE A 234 13.30 2.45 35.94
CA ILE A 234 13.58 3.83 36.33
C ILE A 234 14.84 3.77 37.22
N GLY A 235 15.97 4.13 36.63
CA GLY A 235 17.21 4.33 37.36
C GLY A 235 17.11 5.51 38.31
N GLY A 236 17.20 5.20 39.60
CA GLY A 236 17.23 6.18 40.68
C GLY A 236 18.45 7.09 40.59
N ARG A 237 18.16 8.34 40.84
CA ARG A 237 19.11 9.40 41.09
C ARG A 237 19.64 9.22 42.51
N GLU A 238 20.89 8.89 42.72
CA GLU A 238 21.58 9.15 43.96
C GLU A 238 22.63 10.21 43.75
N GLY A 239 22.51 11.24 44.54
CA GLY A 239 23.45 12.32 44.65
C GLY A 239 24.51 12.00 45.71
N GLU A 240 25.67 12.56 45.53
CA GLU A 240 26.69 12.83 46.59
C GLU A 240 27.54 13.98 46.07
N LYS A 241 27.58 15.01 46.70
CA LYS A 241 28.17 15.75 47.82
C LYS A 241 29.69 15.57 47.93
N SER A 242 30.35 16.76 47.96
CA SER A 242 31.58 17.18 48.63
C SER A 242 32.89 16.71 47.95
N LEU A 243 33.78 17.54 47.64
CA LEU A 243 34.52 18.65 48.30
C LEU A 243 35.12 19.59 47.28
#